data_e24567480ce4cebd56d9e8dbf87ccb3a
#
_entry.id   e24567480ce4cebd56d9e8dbf87ccb3a
#
_cell.length_a   1.000
_cell.length_b   1.000
_cell.length_c   1.000
_cell.angle_alpha   90.00
_cell.angle_beta   90.00
_cell.angle_gamma   90.00
#
_symmetry.space_group_name_H-M   'P 1'
#
loop_
_entity.id
_entity.type
_entity.pdbx_description
1 polymer ?
#
loop_
_entity_poly.entity_id
_entity_poly.type
_entity_poly.pdbx_seq_one_letter_code
_entity_poly.pdbx_strand_id
1 'polypeptide(L)' 'GGAIALGHPLGATGAIRTATVVHGLQRTGGKYGMVTMCIGTGMGAAGIFERV' A
#
# COMPACT_ATOMS: atom_id res chain seq x y z
N GLY A 1 4.95 -5.26 -8.39
CA GLY A 1 4.61 -5.89 -7.64
C GLY A 1 3.49 -6.24 -6.68
N GLY A 2 3.43 -5.59 -5.51
CA GLY A 2 2.45 -5.92 -4.49
C GLY A 2 2.70 -7.25 -3.79
N ALA A 3 1.77 -7.63 -2.92
CA ALA A 3 1.92 -8.79 -2.06
C ALA A 3 1.96 -10.11 -2.84
N ILE A 4 1.27 -10.19 -3.95
CA ILE A 4 1.27 -11.40 -4.78
C ILE A 4 2.68 -11.71 -5.26
N ALA A 5 3.44 -10.70 -5.65
CA ALA A 5 4.80 -10.86 -6.15
C ALA A 5 5.84 -10.90 -5.03
N LEU A 6 5.64 -10.15 -3.96
CA LEU A 6 6.68 -9.90 -2.95
C LEU A 6 6.46 -10.62 -1.62
N GLY A 7 5.30 -11.24 -1.44
CA GLY A 7 4.96 -11.91 -0.19
C GLY A 7 3.95 -11.12 0.62
N HIS A 8 3.25 -11.84 1.51
CA HIS A 8 2.14 -11.25 2.27
C HIS A 8 2.18 -11.70 3.73
N PRO A 9 3.03 -11.11 4.57
CA PRO A 9 2.96 -11.30 6.02
C PRO A 9 1.75 -10.56 6.55
N LEU A 10 0.69 -11.27 6.93
CA LEU A 10 -0.65 -10.74 7.20
C LEU A 10 -0.65 -9.53 8.13
N GLY A 11 0.09 -9.60 9.24
CA GLY A 11 0.10 -8.52 10.22
C GLY A 11 0.91 -7.30 9.81
N ALA A 12 1.71 -7.38 8.73
CA ALA A 12 2.66 -6.35 8.36
C ALA A 12 2.44 -5.76 6.97
N THR A 13 1.67 -6.41 6.10
CA THR A 13 1.56 -6.02 4.70
C THR A 13 1.02 -4.60 4.52
N GLY A 14 0.06 -4.18 5.35
CA GLY A 14 -0.44 -2.80 5.30
C GLY A 14 0.67 -1.77 5.52
N ALA A 15 1.52 -1.98 6.51
CA ALA A 15 2.66 -1.10 6.77
C ALA A 15 3.69 -1.17 5.65
N ILE A 16 3.96 -2.37 5.13
CA ILE A 16 4.90 -2.57 4.02
C ILE A 16 4.43 -1.82 2.78
N ARG A 17 3.17 -1.95 2.40
CA ARG A 17 2.64 -1.28 1.21
C ARG A 17 2.60 0.24 1.40
N THR A 18 2.28 0.71 2.60
CA THR A 18 2.31 2.14 2.91
C THR A 18 3.73 2.69 2.75
N ALA A 19 4.73 2.00 3.30
CA ALA A 19 6.13 2.40 3.12
C ALA A 19 6.52 2.44 1.64
N THR A 20 6.12 1.43 0.86
CA THR A 20 6.39 1.38 -0.58
C THR A 20 5.77 2.57 -1.30
N VAL A 21 4.51 2.92 -1.00
CA VAL A 21 3.82 4.05 -1.61
C VAL A 21 4.51 5.36 -1.26
N VAL A 22 4.85 5.57 0.01
CA VAL A 22 5.52 6.81 0.45
C VAL A 22 6.83 7.00 -0.30
N HIS A 23 7.67 5.97 -0.34
CA HIS A 23 8.96 6.04 -1.05
C HIS A 23 8.76 6.19 -2.56
N GLY A 24 7.77 5.51 -3.14
CA GLY A 24 7.44 5.63 -4.55
C GLY A 24 7.00 7.04 -4.93
N LEU A 25 6.18 7.68 -4.11
CA LEU A 25 5.75 9.06 -4.34
C LEU A 25 6.93 10.03 -4.26
N GLN A 26 7.85 9.83 -3.31
CA GLN A 26 9.05 10.65 -3.21
C GLN A 26 9.95 10.48 -4.44
N ARG A 27 10.13 9.24 -4.90
CA ARG A 27 11.01 8.95 -6.04
C ARG A 27 10.45 9.47 -7.36
N THR A 28 9.13 9.34 -7.59
CA THR A 28 8.51 9.70 -8.86
C THR A 28 7.98 11.12 -8.91
N GLY A 29 7.88 11.80 -7.76
CA GLY A 29 7.28 13.12 -7.67
C GLY A 29 5.75 13.10 -7.76
N GLY A 30 5.12 11.94 -7.66
CA GLY A 30 3.67 11.82 -7.66
C GLY A 30 3.05 12.49 -6.46
N LYS A 31 1.77 12.89 -6.57
CA LYS A 31 1.09 13.60 -5.49
C LYS A 31 0.27 12.67 -4.61
N TYR A 32 -0.41 11.70 -5.20
CA TYR A 32 -1.28 10.78 -4.47
C TYR A 32 -0.88 9.34 -4.72
N GLY A 33 -1.05 8.52 -3.71
CA GLY A 33 -0.89 7.07 -3.81
C GLY A 33 -1.96 6.39 -2.99
N MET A 34 -2.34 5.17 -3.40
CA MET A 34 -3.37 4.39 -2.73
C MET A 34 -2.84 3.02 -2.38
N VAL A 35 -3.13 2.57 -1.16
CA VAL A 35 -2.92 1.21 -0.72
C VAL A 35 -4.28 0.54 -0.57
N THR A 36 -4.45 -0.60 -1.23
CA THR A 36 -5.70 -1.37 -1.15
C THR A 36 -5.39 -2.77 -0.66
N MET A 37 -6.31 -3.35 0.09
CA MET A 37 -6.14 -4.72 0.59
C MET A 37 -7.49 -5.32 0.95
N CYS A 38 -7.54 -6.65 1.03
CA CYS A 38 -8.67 -7.33 1.63
C CYS A 38 -8.55 -7.30 3.16
N ILE A 39 -9.66 -7.47 3.85
CA ILE A 39 -9.68 -7.60 5.31
C ILE A 39 -9.96 -9.05 5.70
N GLY A 40 -10.71 -9.75 4.90
CA GLY A 40 -11.21 -11.10 5.14
C GLY A 40 -12.72 -11.12 4.96
N THR A 41 -13.31 -12.31 4.88
CA THR A 41 -14.77 -12.49 4.76
C THR A 41 -15.44 -11.60 3.72
N GLY A 42 -14.79 -11.37 2.57
CA GLY A 42 -15.35 -10.57 1.48
C GLY A 42 -15.26 -9.06 1.67
N MET A 43 -14.51 -8.58 2.67
CA MET A 43 -14.34 -7.15 2.94
C MET A 43 -13.04 -6.64 2.34
N GLY A 44 -12.98 -5.33 2.11
CA GLY A 44 -11.78 -4.67 1.62
C GLY A 44 -11.60 -3.29 2.22
N ALA A 45 -10.39 -2.75 2.10
CA ALA A 45 -10.05 -1.42 2.59
C ALA A 45 -9.14 -0.72 1.59
N ALA A 46 -9.18 0.62 1.58
CA ALA A 46 -8.28 1.44 0.78
C ALA A 46 -7.89 2.68 1.58
N GLY A 47 -6.63 3.06 1.49
CA GLY A 47 -6.12 4.30 2.08
C GLY A 47 -5.43 5.14 1.02
N ILE A 48 -5.65 6.45 1.04
CA ILE A 48 -5.04 7.39 0.11
C ILE A 48 -4.04 8.25 0.86
N PHE A 49 -2.87 8.43 0.27
CA PHE A 49 -1.78 9.23 0.84
C PHE A 49 -1.43 10.36 -0.12
N GLU A 50 -1.22 11.53 0.44
CA GLU A 50 -0.81 12.71 -0.32
C GLU A 50 0.61 13.08 0.04
N ARG A 51 1.46 13.31 -0.96
CA ARG A 51 2.80 13.84 -0.74
C ARG A 51 2.71 15.36 -0.57
N VAL A 52 3.20 15.85 0.54
CA VAL A 52 3.22 17.29 0.85
C VAL A 52 4.58 17.93 0.55
#